data_201dd2e7bfb016eff3d002b0d3b068e5
#
_entry.id   201dd2e7bfb016eff3d002b0d3b068e5
#
_cell.length_a   1.000
_cell.length_b   1.000
_cell.length_c   1.000
_cell.angle_alpha   90.00
_cell.angle_beta   90.00
_cell.angle_gamma   90.00
#
_symmetry.space_group_name_H-M   'P 1'
#
loop_
_entity.id
_entity.type
_entity.pdbx_description
1 polymer ?
#
loop_
_entity_poly.entity_id
_entity_poly.type
_entity_poly.pdbx_seq_one_letter_code
_entity_poly.pdbx_strand_id
1 'polypeptide(L)'
;NVIIVCLLAITSCENNPNSYKPISSGNIHTVTVVMENALWNSEAGEHVRTVFASEFVGLPQQEPLFSLKQIPPSIFSDFTRESRNVLVVSKKRKDTFKITKNKYANPQVVVEVYGKTNKEIIDQINLHAPKAIKAIRQNEIKEKQRRIRKSVFKSEELKELSIDLSLPSAYKMHKKEKGKKLWLQRETEKGSVNVLIYLLENRKNQTPVNKAKAIKIRDSIAKIFVLGRNEKSYMITEKAYEPYFFETKIKGMQTVETRGTWEVKNDYMAGPFLNYIIQDTINNRLLVMEG
;
A
#
# COMPACT_ATOMS: atom_id res chain seq x y z
N ASN A 1 39.89 -36.96 -52.93
CA ASN A 1 38.95 -35.83 -52.63
C ASN A 1 38.06 -36.21 -51.49
N VAL A 2 38.38 -35.68 -50.30
CA VAL A 2 37.52 -35.83 -49.10
C VAL A 2 36.71 -34.54 -48.95
N ILE A 3 35.37 -34.63 -49.05
CA ILE A 3 34.47 -33.52 -48.84
C ILE A 3 34.12 -33.50 -47.34
N ILE A 4 34.64 -32.51 -46.62
CA ILE A 4 34.27 -32.22 -45.22
C ILE A 4 32.98 -31.41 -45.25
N VAL A 5 31.88 -32.03 -44.82
CA VAL A 5 30.60 -31.35 -44.57
C VAL A 5 30.64 -30.75 -43.18
N CYS A 6 30.79 -29.42 -43.08
CA CYS A 6 30.62 -28.69 -41.82
C CYS A 6 29.13 -28.63 -41.44
N LEU A 7 28.70 -29.42 -40.46
CA LEU A 7 27.37 -29.29 -39.82
C LEU A 7 27.40 -28.06 -38.92
N LEU A 8 26.78 -26.97 -39.35
CA LEU A 8 26.45 -25.81 -38.47
C LEU A 8 25.35 -26.21 -37.50
N ALA A 9 25.69 -26.50 -36.27
CA ALA A 9 24.77 -26.64 -35.17
C ALA A 9 24.19 -25.27 -34.85
N ILE A 10 22.96 -24.99 -35.24
CA ILE A 10 22.18 -23.83 -34.81
C ILE A 10 21.76 -24.12 -33.37
N THR A 11 22.51 -23.63 -32.40
CA THR A 11 22.06 -23.62 -31.00
C THR A 11 20.90 -22.63 -30.86
N SER A 12 19.68 -23.16 -30.90
CA SER A 12 18.47 -22.42 -30.48
C SER A 12 18.68 -21.96 -29.06
N CYS A 13 18.68 -20.64 -28.81
CA CYS A 13 18.61 -20.10 -27.48
C CYS A 13 17.24 -20.49 -26.89
N GLU A 14 17.19 -21.58 -26.14
CA GLU A 14 16.05 -21.90 -25.29
C GLU A 14 15.81 -20.72 -24.35
N ASN A 15 14.57 -20.26 -24.28
CA ASN A 15 14.09 -19.28 -23.31
C ASN A 15 14.31 -19.84 -21.89
N ASN A 16 15.47 -19.57 -21.32
CA ASN A 16 15.80 -19.98 -19.96
C ASN A 16 14.87 -19.23 -18.98
N PRO A 17 13.99 -19.91 -18.23
CA PRO A 17 13.09 -19.27 -17.27
C PRO A 17 13.81 -18.52 -16.14
N ASN A 18 15.13 -18.70 -16.02
CA ASN A 18 16.01 -18.01 -15.08
C ASN A 18 16.77 -16.82 -15.68
N SER A 19 16.34 -16.23 -16.81
CA SER A 19 16.98 -15.04 -17.34
C SER A 19 16.94 -13.91 -16.28
N TYR A 20 18.10 -13.30 -16.05
CA TYR A 20 18.24 -12.15 -15.15
C TYR A 20 17.20 -11.07 -15.50
N LYS A 21 16.44 -10.63 -14.47
CA LYS A 21 15.50 -9.53 -14.62
C LYS A 21 16.03 -8.34 -13.82
N PRO A 22 16.09 -7.16 -14.42
CA PRO A 22 16.53 -5.96 -13.74
C PRO A 22 15.62 -5.63 -12.56
N ILE A 23 16.13 -4.83 -11.62
CA ILE A 23 15.33 -4.29 -10.53
C ILE A 23 14.35 -3.30 -11.11
N SER A 24 13.08 -3.43 -10.74
CA SER A 24 12.06 -2.49 -11.20
C SER A 24 12.30 -1.06 -10.72
N SER A 25 11.93 -0.12 -11.56
CA SER A 25 12.10 1.33 -11.36
C SER A 25 10.76 2.02 -11.04
N GLY A 26 10.83 3.29 -10.70
CA GLY A 26 9.69 4.18 -10.51
C GLY A 26 9.37 4.52 -9.06
N ASN A 27 8.64 5.64 -8.90
CA ASN A 27 8.18 6.11 -7.60
C ASN A 27 7.13 5.16 -6.99
N ILE A 28 7.01 5.18 -5.68
CA ILE A 28 5.94 4.47 -4.97
C ILE A 28 4.58 5.05 -5.40
N HIS A 29 3.57 4.20 -5.50
CA HIS A 29 2.21 4.53 -5.95
C HIS A 29 2.09 5.09 -7.37
N THR A 30 3.09 4.86 -8.23
CA THR A 30 3.02 5.22 -9.64
C THR A 30 2.68 4.01 -10.51
N VAL A 31 1.77 4.20 -11.47
CA VAL A 31 1.43 3.21 -12.50
C VAL A 31 1.74 3.80 -13.86
N THR A 32 2.56 3.12 -14.65
CA THR A 32 2.80 3.44 -16.06
C THR A 32 1.66 2.85 -16.88
N VAL A 33 0.87 3.72 -17.51
CA VAL A 33 -0.26 3.33 -18.38
C VAL A 33 0.22 3.32 -19.82
N VAL A 34 0.32 2.13 -20.40
CA VAL A 34 0.67 1.95 -21.82
C VAL A 34 -0.61 1.92 -22.64
N MET A 35 -0.88 3.02 -23.32
CA MET A 35 -2.14 3.25 -24.02
C MET A 35 -1.94 4.24 -25.17
N GLU A 36 -2.50 3.96 -26.36
CA GLU A 36 -2.46 4.89 -27.47
C GLU A 36 -3.06 6.24 -27.10
N ASN A 37 -2.49 7.35 -27.60
CA ASN A 37 -2.95 8.71 -27.27
C ASN A 37 -4.42 8.94 -27.58
N ALA A 38 -4.90 8.47 -28.74
CA ALA A 38 -6.31 8.60 -29.09
C ALA A 38 -7.23 7.84 -28.13
N LEU A 39 -6.81 6.66 -27.67
CA LEU A 39 -7.56 5.87 -26.70
C LEU A 39 -7.51 6.48 -25.30
N TRP A 40 -6.35 7.05 -24.89
CA TRP A 40 -6.20 7.78 -23.63
C TRP A 40 -7.09 9.02 -23.53
N ASN A 41 -7.33 9.70 -24.66
CA ASN A 41 -8.20 10.87 -24.74
C ASN A 41 -9.68 10.51 -24.98
N SER A 42 -10.03 9.21 -24.97
CA SER A 42 -11.40 8.72 -25.11
C SER A 42 -12.04 8.40 -23.76
N GLU A 43 -13.32 7.98 -23.78
CA GLU A 43 -14.05 7.48 -22.60
C GLU A 43 -13.31 6.37 -21.86
N ALA A 44 -12.61 5.48 -22.60
CA ALA A 44 -11.83 4.42 -21.97
C ALA A 44 -10.67 4.95 -21.15
N GLY A 45 -9.97 5.99 -21.64
CA GLY A 45 -8.89 6.63 -20.88
C GLY A 45 -9.42 7.43 -19.68
N GLU A 46 -10.57 8.11 -19.83
CA GLU A 46 -11.22 8.75 -18.69
C GLU A 46 -11.58 7.74 -17.62
N HIS A 47 -12.12 6.59 -18.03
CA HIS A 47 -12.47 5.52 -17.10
C HIS A 47 -11.24 4.93 -16.38
N VAL A 48 -10.09 4.79 -17.06
CA VAL A 48 -8.81 4.41 -16.44
C VAL A 48 -8.43 5.42 -15.35
N ARG A 49 -8.54 6.73 -15.63
CA ARG A 49 -8.25 7.78 -14.61
C ARG A 49 -9.20 7.70 -13.43
N THR A 50 -10.49 7.63 -13.68
CA THR A 50 -11.52 7.54 -12.63
C THR A 50 -11.31 6.36 -11.70
N VAL A 51 -10.88 5.20 -12.22
CA VAL A 51 -10.74 3.98 -11.43
C VAL A 51 -9.37 3.91 -10.75
N PHE A 52 -8.28 4.12 -11.47
CA PHE A 52 -6.93 3.91 -10.92
C PHE A 52 -6.35 5.14 -10.23
N ALA A 53 -6.83 6.34 -10.55
CA ALA A 53 -6.51 7.57 -9.81
C ALA A 53 -7.69 8.02 -8.93
N SER A 54 -8.61 7.12 -8.57
CA SER A 54 -9.66 7.41 -7.60
C SER A 54 -9.07 7.91 -6.28
N GLU A 55 -9.84 8.66 -5.54
CA GLU A 55 -9.43 9.19 -4.24
C GLU A 55 -9.06 8.09 -3.24
N PHE A 56 -7.95 8.28 -2.53
CA PHE A 56 -7.60 7.45 -1.38
C PHE A 56 -8.35 7.98 -0.14
N VAL A 57 -9.45 7.34 0.20
CA VAL A 57 -10.35 7.79 1.27
C VAL A 57 -9.68 7.83 2.65
N GLY A 58 -10.02 8.82 3.45
CA GLY A 58 -9.56 8.99 4.83
C GLY A 58 -8.34 9.89 4.98
N LEU A 59 -7.95 10.62 3.94
CA LEU A 59 -6.96 11.70 4.01
C LEU A 59 -7.68 13.06 4.08
N PRO A 60 -7.13 14.07 4.79
CA PRO A 60 -7.69 15.41 4.86
C PRO A 60 -7.63 16.16 3.52
N GLN A 61 -6.71 15.80 2.67
CA GLN A 61 -6.59 16.29 1.29
C GLN A 61 -6.83 15.14 0.31
N GLN A 62 -7.49 15.45 -0.81
CA GLN A 62 -7.72 14.47 -1.85
C GLN A 62 -6.40 14.06 -2.50
N GLU A 63 -6.03 12.82 -2.32
CA GLU A 63 -4.86 12.23 -2.97
C GLU A 63 -5.30 11.04 -3.84
N PRO A 64 -4.74 10.90 -5.05
CA PRO A 64 -5.08 9.79 -5.91
C PRO A 64 -4.50 8.48 -5.36
N LEU A 65 -5.25 7.39 -5.54
CA LEU A 65 -4.81 6.04 -5.21
C LEU A 65 -3.47 5.69 -5.90
N PHE A 66 -3.35 6.07 -7.18
CA PHE A 66 -2.10 5.97 -7.94
C PHE A 66 -1.88 7.24 -8.78
N SER A 67 -0.63 7.66 -8.88
CA SER A 67 -0.19 8.62 -9.89
C SER A 67 -0.05 7.90 -11.23
N LEU A 68 -0.80 8.32 -12.24
CA LEU A 68 -0.77 7.70 -13.56
C LEU A 68 0.22 8.43 -14.48
N LYS A 69 1.09 7.66 -15.16
CA LYS A 69 2.00 8.14 -16.20
C LYS A 69 1.66 7.43 -17.50
N GLN A 70 0.95 8.10 -18.41
CA GLN A 70 0.63 7.53 -19.71
C GLN A 70 1.82 7.62 -20.65
N ILE A 71 2.03 6.54 -21.41
CA ILE A 71 2.96 6.47 -22.53
C ILE A 71 2.31 5.71 -23.70
N PRO A 72 2.59 6.09 -24.96
CA PRO A 72 2.14 5.32 -26.09
C PRO A 72 2.92 3.98 -26.22
N PRO A 73 2.31 2.92 -26.81
CA PRO A 73 2.96 1.62 -26.96
C PRO A 73 4.28 1.66 -27.71
N SER A 74 4.49 2.61 -28.61
CA SER A 74 5.70 2.77 -29.43
C SER A 74 6.96 3.03 -28.59
N ILE A 75 6.81 3.66 -27.42
CA ILE A 75 7.94 3.93 -26.50
C ILE A 75 8.00 2.95 -25.32
N PHE A 76 7.13 1.95 -25.29
CA PHE A 76 7.14 0.93 -24.25
C PHE A 76 8.18 -0.16 -24.58
N SER A 77 9.44 0.20 -24.40
CA SER A 77 10.63 -0.65 -24.64
C SER A 77 11.65 -0.45 -23.52
N ASP A 78 12.68 -1.26 -23.51
CA ASP A 78 13.87 -1.13 -22.65
C ASP A 78 13.55 -0.69 -21.22
N PHE A 79 14.12 0.43 -20.78
CA PHE A 79 13.94 0.94 -19.40
C PHE A 79 12.49 1.28 -19.04
N THR A 80 11.62 1.61 -20.01
CA THR A 80 10.21 1.88 -19.72
C THR A 80 9.44 0.62 -19.30
N ARG A 81 9.89 -0.56 -19.77
CA ARG A 81 9.38 -1.87 -19.35
C ARG A 81 9.78 -2.23 -17.92
N GLU A 82 10.81 -1.60 -17.37
CA GLU A 82 11.24 -1.82 -15.99
C GLU A 82 10.33 -1.13 -14.96
N SER A 83 9.36 -0.32 -15.38
CA SER A 83 8.38 0.29 -14.48
C SER A 83 7.75 -0.77 -13.58
N ARG A 84 7.71 -0.49 -12.25
CA ARG A 84 7.28 -1.47 -11.25
C ARG A 84 5.83 -1.89 -11.41
N ASN A 85 4.94 -0.96 -11.77
CA ASN A 85 3.55 -1.25 -12.04
C ASN A 85 3.20 -0.73 -13.44
N VAL A 86 2.70 -1.61 -14.27
CA VAL A 86 2.34 -1.31 -15.66
C VAL A 86 0.89 -1.71 -15.89
N LEU A 87 0.10 -0.82 -16.47
CA LEU A 87 -1.25 -1.07 -16.97
C LEU A 87 -1.24 -0.91 -18.49
N VAL A 88 -1.38 -1.99 -19.23
CA VAL A 88 -1.47 -1.99 -20.68
C VAL A 88 -2.94 -2.03 -21.08
N VAL A 89 -3.41 -1.02 -21.81
CA VAL A 89 -4.78 -0.94 -22.29
C VAL A 89 -4.77 -0.72 -23.80
N SER A 90 -5.40 -1.62 -24.57
CA SER A 90 -5.46 -1.46 -26.01
C SER A 90 -6.66 -2.16 -26.63
N LYS A 91 -7.03 -1.72 -27.86
CA LYS A 91 -8.04 -2.40 -28.67
C LYS A 91 -7.45 -3.66 -29.30
N LYS A 92 -8.10 -4.81 -29.08
CA LYS A 92 -7.74 -6.10 -29.68
C LYS A 92 -9.00 -6.89 -30.03
N ARG A 93 -8.86 -7.85 -30.94
CA ARG A 93 -9.99 -8.70 -31.41
C ARG A 93 -10.64 -9.52 -30.30
N LYS A 94 -9.90 -9.88 -29.25
CA LYS A 94 -10.39 -10.63 -28.10
C LYS A 94 -10.26 -9.79 -26.85
N ASP A 95 -11.33 -9.66 -26.12
CA ASP A 95 -11.32 -9.11 -24.77
C ASP A 95 -10.50 -10.00 -23.85
N THR A 96 -9.71 -9.37 -23.01
CA THR A 96 -8.80 -10.11 -22.12
C THR A 96 -8.46 -9.25 -20.91
N PHE A 97 -8.42 -9.91 -19.75
CA PHE A 97 -7.80 -9.37 -18.55
C PHE A 97 -6.72 -10.34 -18.05
N LYS A 98 -5.51 -9.84 -17.83
CA LYS A 98 -4.41 -10.66 -17.34
C LYS A 98 -3.54 -9.86 -16.35
N ILE A 99 -3.11 -10.51 -15.27
CA ILE A 99 -2.08 -10.00 -14.36
C ILE A 99 -0.87 -10.90 -14.45
N THR A 100 0.28 -10.32 -14.78
CA THR A 100 1.56 -11.04 -14.85
C THR A 100 2.53 -10.41 -13.84
N LYS A 101 3.15 -11.24 -13.00
CA LYS A 101 4.19 -10.79 -12.07
C LYS A 101 5.56 -10.97 -12.70
N ASN A 102 6.44 -9.98 -12.45
CA ASN A 102 7.86 -10.03 -12.86
C ASN A 102 8.04 -10.35 -14.35
N LYS A 103 7.24 -9.70 -15.22
CA LYS A 103 7.31 -9.94 -16.68
C LYS A 103 8.62 -9.43 -17.26
N TYR A 104 9.01 -8.21 -16.94
CA TYR A 104 10.19 -7.53 -17.49
C TYR A 104 11.22 -7.16 -16.41
N ALA A 105 10.79 -6.93 -15.18
CA ALA A 105 11.61 -6.53 -14.04
C ALA A 105 11.14 -7.20 -12.75
N ASN A 106 11.88 -7.08 -11.65
CA ASN A 106 11.52 -7.67 -10.36
C ASN A 106 11.78 -6.67 -9.19
N PRO A 107 10.79 -6.39 -8.30
CA PRO A 107 9.39 -6.84 -8.34
C PRO A 107 8.55 -6.04 -9.34
N GLN A 108 7.68 -6.69 -10.10
CA GLN A 108 6.84 -6.01 -11.08
C GLN A 108 5.43 -6.62 -11.14
N VAL A 109 4.43 -5.77 -11.39
CA VAL A 109 3.07 -6.17 -11.78
C VAL A 109 2.74 -5.54 -13.12
N VAL A 110 2.37 -6.37 -14.09
CA VAL A 110 1.84 -5.95 -15.39
C VAL A 110 0.39 -6.39 -15.47
N VAL A 111 -0.52 -5.43 -15.61
CA VAL A 111 -1.95 -5.65 -15.85
C VAL A 111 -2.22 -5.37 -17.31
N GLU A 112 -2.84 -6.31 -18.01
CA GLU A 112 -3.19 -6.20 -19.42
C GLU A 112 -4.71 -6.24 -19.55
N VAL A 113 -5.30 -5.21 -20.18
CA VAL A 113 -6.74 -5.06 -20.42
C VAL A 113 -6.95 -4.79 -21.91
N TYR A 114 -7.70 -5.68 -22.56
CA TYR A 114 -7.99 -5.58 -23.98
C TYR A 114 -9.49 -5.68 -24.23
N GLY A 115 -9.98 -5.00 -25.26
CA GLY A 115 -11.35 -5.08 -25.77
C GLY A 115 -11.38 -4.61 -27.22
N LYS A 116 -12.43 -4.93 -27.97
CA LYS A 116 -12.60 -4.45 -29.36
C LYS A 116 -13.05 -2.99 -29.41
N THR A 117 -13.87 -2.59 -28.43
CA THR A 117 -14.49 -1.27 -28.33
C THR A 117 -14.11 -0.59 -27.01
N ASN A 118 -14.32 0.72 -26.89
CA ASN A 118 -14.16 1.44 -25.63
C ASN A 118 -15.04 0.83 -24.54
N LYS A 119 -16.30 0.48 -24.89
CA LYS A 119 -17.24 -0.15 -23.97
C LYS A 119 -16.71 -1.45 -23.40
N GLU A 120 -16.21 -2.36 -24.24
CA GLU A 120 -15.63 -3.63 -23.79
C GLU A 120 -14.42 -3.41 -22.87
N ILE A 121 -13.55 -2.44 -23.16
CA ILE A 121 -12.43 -2.07 -22.29
C ILE A 121 -12.94 -1.58 -20.94
N ILE A 122 -13.95 -0.70 -20.91
CA ILE A 122 -14.57 -0.18 -19.68
C ILE A 122 -15.20 -1.33 -18.88
N ASP A 123 -15.93 -2.24 -19.53
CA ASP A 123 -16.53 -3.41 -18.89
C ASP A 123 -15.47 -4.32 -18.24
N GLN A 124 -14.34 -4.57 -18.94
CA GLN A 124 -13.21 -5.34 -18.40
C GLN A 124 -12.56 -4.64 -17.20
N ILE A 125 -12.41 -3.31 -17.25
CA ILE A 125 -11.89 -2.54 -16.11
C ILE A 125 -12.84 -2.65 -14.92
N ASN A 126 -14.14 -2.41 -15.10
CA ASN A 126 -15.15 -2.49 -14.04
C ASN A 126 -15.15 -3.85 -13.35
N LEU A 127 -15.09 -4.93 -14.14
CA LEU A 127 -15.10 -6.29 -13.61
C LEU A 127 -13.82 -6.63 -12.82
N HIS A 128 -12.68 -6.13 -13.24
CA HIS A 128 -11.38 -6.61 -12.77
C HIS A 128 -10.53 -5.60 -12.00
N ALA A 129 -10.91 -4.31 -11.94
CA ALA A 129 -10.15 -3.28 -11.26
C ALA A 129 -9.84 -3.60 -9.78
N PRO A 130 -10.76 -4.14 -8.97
CA PRO A 130 -10.44 -4.48 -7.58
C PRO A 130 -9.27 -5.48 -7.47
N LYS A 131 -9.21 -6.46 -8.39
CA LYS A 131 -8.13 -7.45 -8.44
C LYS A 131 -6.81 -6.82 -8.91
N ALA A 132 -6.85 -5.94 -9.90
CA ALA A 132 -5.68 -5.21 -10.40
C ALA A 132 -5.10 -4.28 -9.33
N ILE A 133 -5.93 -3.44 -8.71
CA ILE A 133 -5.56 -2.51 -7.63
C ILE A 133 -4.94 -3.28 -6.46
N LYS A 134 -5.55 -4.38 -6.04
CA LYS A 134 -5.01 -5.24 -4.97
C LYS A 134 -3.63 -5.77 -5.33
N ALA A 135 -3.42 -6.25 -6.55
CA ALA A 135 -2.12 -6.77 -6.99
C ALA A 135 -1.04 -5.68 -7.00
N ILE A 136 -1.35 -4.49 -7.52
CA ILE A 136 -0.45 -3.34 -7.53
C ILE A 136 -0.11 -2.91 -6.10
N ARG A 137 -1.10 -2.74 -5.21
CA ARG A 137 -0.87 -2.37 -3.81
C ARG A 137 -0.01 -3.38 -3.07
N GLN A 138 -0.24 -4.67 -3.26
CA GLN A 138 0.60 -5.71 -2.66
C GLN A 138 2.05 -5.66 -3.15
N ASN A 139 2.26 -5.35 -4.42
CA ASN A 139 3.59 -5.17 -4.99
C ASN A 139 4.31 -3.95 -4.39
N GLU A 140 3.60 -2.84 -4.22
CA GLU A 140 4.11 -1.62 -3.58
C GLU A 140 4.48 -1.85 -2.10
N ILE A 141 3.66 -2.61 -1.35
CA ILE A 141 3.98 -2.99 0.04
C ILE A 141 5.28 -3.81 0.09
N LYS A 142 5.44 -4.79 -0.80
CA LYS A 142 6.68 -5.60 -0.88
C LYS A 142 7.90 -4.74 -1.18
N GLU A 143 7.78 -3.79 -2.10
CA GLU A 143 8.88 -2.87 -2.42
C GLU A 143 9.19 -1.95 -1.24
N LYS A 144 8.20 -1.40 -0.55
CA LYS A 144 8.41 -0.63 0.68
C LYS A 144 9.14 -1.46 1.74
N GLN A 145 8.70 -2.70 1.98
CA GLN A 145 9.36 -3.61 2.93
C GLN A 145 10.80 -3.93 2.52
N ARG A 146 11.06 -4.14 1.23
CA ARG A 146 12.42 -4.35 0.71
C ARG A 146 13.33 -3.16 0.98
N ARG A 147 12.82 -1.93 0.81
CA ARG A 147 13.58 -0.70 1.09
C ARG A 147 13.87 -0.55 2.58
N ILE A 148 12.89 -0.83 3.44
CA ILE A 148 13.04 -0.76 4.90
C ILE A 148 14.11 -1.74 5.39
N ARG A 149 14.19 -2.96 4.86
CA ARG A 149 15.16 -3.98 5.28
C ARG A 149 16.63 -3.55 5.13
N LYS A 150 16.92 -2.53 4.34
CA LYS A 150 18.29 -2.00 4.19
C LYS A 150 18.78 -1.28 5.44
N SER A 151 17.88 -0.69 6.23
CA SER A 151 18.21 0.00 7.46
C SER A 151 16.99 0.00 8.39
N VAL A 152 17.01 -0.89 9.39
CA VAL A 152 15.87 -1.17 10.26
C VAL A 152 16.09 -0.61 11.65
N PHE A 153 15.07 0.03 12.21
CA PHE A 153 15.01 0.39 13.62
C PHE A 153 15.00 -0.88 14.47
N LYS A 154 15.93 -0.97 15.41
CA LYS A 154 16.04 -2.07 16.36
C LYS A 154 15.47 -1.64 17.71
N SER A 155 14.61 -2.47 18.31
CA SER A 155 13.98 -2.19 19.60
C SER A 155 13.79 -3.49 20.40
N GLU A 156 14.35 -3.55 21.58
CA GLU A 156 14.08 -4.63 22.53
C GLU A 156 12.65 -4.54 23.06
N GLU A 157 12.09 -3.34 23.20
CA GLU A 157 10.71 -3.13 23.64
C GLU A 157 9.69 -3.78 22.70
N LEU A 158 9.92 -3.77 21.37
CA LEU A 158 9.05 -4.50 20.43
C LEU A 158 9.12 -6.01 20.65
N LYS A 159 10.30 -6.53 20.95
CA LYS A 159 10.48 -7.96 21.27
C LYS A 159 9.80 -8.33 22.60
N GLU A 160 9.97 -7.49 23.65
CA GLU A 160 9.28 -7.68 24.94
C GLU A 160 7.76 -7.74 24.77
N LEU A 161 7.21 -6.95 23.82
CA LEU A 161 5.80 -6.98 23.48
C LEU A 161 5.41 -8.13 22.53
N SER A 162 6.35 -8.99 22.13
CA SER A 162 6.14 -10.04 21.11
C SER A 162 5.56 -9.48 19.82
N ILE A 163 6.13 -8.37 19.32
CA ILE A 163 5.73 -7.68 18.10
C ILE A 163 6.89 -7.73 17.10
N ASP A 164 6.61 -8.33 15.93
CA ASP A 164 7.50 -8.31 14.77
C ASP A 164 7.09 -7.15 13.84
N LEU A 165 7.69 -5.97 14.06
CA LEU A 165 7.46 -4.76 13.28
C LEU A 165 8.77 -4.21 12.76
N SER A 166 8.89 -4.06 11.44
CA SER A 166 10.03 -3.44 10.80
C SER A 166 9.73 -1.99 10.43
N LEU A 167 10.43 -1.06 11.04
CA LEU A 167 10.40 0.36 10.76
C LEU A 167 11.75 0.84 10.20
N PRO A 168 11.79 1.92 9.40
CA PRO A 168 13.04 2.57 9.02
C PRO A 168 13.88 2.97 10.23
N SER A 169 15.21 2.90 10.13
CA SER A 169 16.14 3.27 11.22
C SER A 169 16.03 4.72 11.69
N ALA A 170 15.42 5.60 10.87
CA ALA A 170 15.17 7.00 11.23
C ALA A 170 14.11 7.17 12.35
N TYR A 171 13.35 6.12 12.70
CA TYR A 171 12.46 6.18 13.86
C TYR A 171 13.26 6.14 15.17
N LYS A 172 12.76 6.84 16.17
CA LYS A 172 13.31 6.86 17.54
C LYS A 172 12.19 6.62 18.54
N MET A 173 12.56 6.06 19.70
CA MET A 173 11.63 5.97 20.83
C MET A 173 11.39 7.37 21.37
N HIS A 174 10.15 7.86 21.29
CA HIS A 174 9.74 9.16 21.83
C HIS A 174 9.24 9.02 23.27
N LYS A 175 8.36 8.03 23.52
CA LYS A 175 7.78 7.76 24.83
C LYS A 175 7.44 6.29 24.98
N LYS A 176 7.56 5.75 26.18
CA LYS A 176 7.16 4.38 26.47
C LYS A 176 6.54 4.23 27.86
N GLU A 177 5.64 3.27 27.98
CA GLU A 177 5.17 2.69 29.24
C GLU A 177 5.48 1.20 29.18
N LYS A 178 6.38 0.75 30.05
CA LYS A 178 6.95 -0.60 29.99
C LYS A 178 5.88 -1.68 29.91
N GLY A 179 6.01 -2.57 28.92
CA GLY A 179 5.13 -3.71 28.72
C GLY A 179 3.73 -3.37 28.19
N LYS A 180 3.42 -2.09 27.86
CA LYS A 180 2.05 -1.70 27.49
C LYS A 180 1.96 -0.79 26.28
N LYS A 181 2.78 0.27 26.21
CA LYS A 181 2.64 1.32 25.20
C LYS A 181 4.01 1.78 24.69
N LEU A 182 4.08 2.00 23.39
CA LEU A 182 5.25 2.59 22.72
C LEU A 182 4.80 3.72 21.81
N TRP A 183 5.54 4.81 21.80
CA TRP A 183 5.41 5.90 20.86
C TRP A 183 6.74 6.08 20.15
N LEU A 184 6.76 5.77 18.86
CA LEU A 184 7.91 5.92 17.99
C LEU A 184 7.69 7.12 17.08
N GLN A 185 8.72 7.91 16.85
CA GLN A 185 8.62 9.13 16.06
C GLN A 185 9.78 9.23 15.07
N ARG A 186 9.49 9.77 13.92
CA ARG A 186 10.48 10.14 12.91
C ARG A 186 10.20 11.56 12.43
N GLU A 187 11.21 12.42 12.51
CA GLU A 187 11.16 13.77 11.98
C GLU A 187 11.26 13.77 10.45
N THR A 188 10.55 14.68 9.81
CA THR A 188 10.57 14.97 8.40
C THR A 188 10.63 16.49 8.20
N GLU A 189 10.91 16.94 6.99
CA GLU A 189 10.93 18.37 6.65
C GLU A 189 9.60 19.08 6.92
N LYS A 190 8.48 18.36 6.86
CA LYS A 190 7.12 18.92 7.00
C LYS A 190 6.46 18.63 8.35
N GLY A 191 7.19 18.03 9.29
CA GLY A 191 6.64 17.63 10.60
C GLY A 191 7.12 16.25 11.02
N SER A 192 6.40 15.59 11.91
CA SER A 192 6.76 14.27 12.40
C SER A 192 5.77 13.19 11.95
N VAL A 193 6.31 12.01 11.68
CA VAL A 193 5.51 10.79 11.46
C VAL A 193 5.62 9.93 12.71
N ASN A 194 4.48 9.58 13.26
CA ASN A 194 4.37 8.88 14.53
C ASN A 194 3.86 7.46 14.34
N VAL A 195 4.30 6.54 15.21
CA VAL A 195 3.73 5.20 15.33
C VAL A 195 3.46 4.94 16.80
N LEU A 196 2.19 4.79 17.13
CA LEU A 196 1.73 4.43 18.46
C LEU A 196 1.40 2.94 18.49
N ILE A 197 1.85 2.25 19.51
CA ILE A 197 1.57 0.82 19.73
C ILE A 197 1.12 0.65 21.16
N TYR A 198 0.00 -0.01 21.36
CA TYR A 198 -0.46 -0.32 22.71
C TYR A 198 -1.24 -1.63 22.78
N LEU A 199 -1.17 -2.25 23.94
CA LEU A 199 -1.81 -3.52 24.24
C LEU A 199 -2.99 -3.32 25.17
N LEU A 200 -4.09 -4.00 24.87
CA LEU A 200 -5.26 -4.07 25.73
C LEU A 200 -5.55 -5.54 26.02
N GLU A 201 -5.91 -5.83 27.26
CA GLU A 201 -6.35 -7.19 27.61
C GLU A 201 -7.59 -7.57 26.83
N ASN A 202 -7.56 -8.76 26.24
CA ASN A 202 -8.73 -9.34 25.61
C ASN A 202 -9.54 -10.06 26.67
N ARG A 203 -10.49 -9.38 27.29
CA ARG A 203 -11.37 -10.01 28.29
C ARG A 203 -12.28 -11.03 27.59
N LYS A 204 -12.39 -12.23 28.15
CA LYS A 204 -13.36 -13.25 27.70
C LYS A 204 -14.75 -12.61 27.61
N ASN A 205 -15.48 -12.82 26.51
CA ASN A 205 -16.80 -12.26 26.21
C ASN A 205 -16.83 -10.77 25.80
N GLN A 206 -15.74 -10.18 25.31
CA GLN A 206 -15.85 -8.87 24.68
C GLN A 206 -16.57 -8.96 23.33
N THR A 207 -17.55 -8.08 23.13
CA THR A 207 -18.16 -7.88 21.80
C THR A 207 -17.10 -7.54 20.76
N PRO A 208 -17.25 -7.96 19.51
CA PRO A 208 -16.38 -7.56 18.42
C PRO A 208 -16.16 -6.06 18.41
N VAL A 209 -14.98 -5.64 17.96
CA VAL A 209 -14.67 -4.21 17.85
C VAL A 209 -15.48 -3.64 16.69
N ASN A 210 -16.50 -2.84 17.02
CA ASN A 210 -17.27 -2.05 16.07
C ASN A 210 -16.71 -0.62 15.96
N LYS A 211 -17.27 0.19 15.07
CA LYS A 211 -16.88 1.60 14.84
C LYS A 211 -16.79 2.40 16.14
N ALA A 212 -17.85 2.46 16.93
CA ALA A 212 -17.91 3.23 18.15
C ALA A 212 -16.88 2.78 19.20
N LYS A 213 -16.67 1.45 19.32
CA LYS A 213 -15.67 0.88 20.21
C LYS A 213 -14.24 1.19 19.74
N ALA A 214 -13.98 1.18 18.43
CA ALA A 214 -12.68 1.53 17.88
C ALA A 214 -12.29 2.98 18.21
N ILE A 215 -13.17 3.94 17.98
CA ILE A 215 -12.95 5.35 18.34
C ILE A 215 -12.80 5.53 19.85
N LYS A 216 -13.64 4.90 20.65
CA LYS A 216 -13.55 4.98 22.13
C LYS A 216 -12.20 4.45 22.64
N ILE A 217 -11.73 3.33 22.10
CA ILE A 217 -10.40 2.77 22.43
C ILE A 217 -9.31 3.78 22.09
N ARG A 218 -9.32 4.27 20.85
CA ARG A 218 -8.34 5.23 20.35
C ARG A 218 -8.28 6.48 21.22
N ASP A 219 -9.40 7.16 21.38
CA ASP A 219 -9.47 8.44 22.10
C ASP A 219 -9.16 8.30 23.60
N SER A 220 -9.56 7.18 24.22
CA SER A 220 -9.21 6.91 25.62
C SER A 220 -7.71 6.82 25.85
N ILE A 221 -6.98 6.19 24.95
CA ILE A 221 -5.51 6.08 25.04
C ILE A 221 -4.86 7.41 24.67
N ALA A 222 -5.30 8.04 23.57
CA ALA A 222 -4.78 9.31 23.11
C ALA A 222 -4.86 10.41 24.19
N LYS A 223 -5.98 10.48 24.89
CA LYS A 223 -6.21 11.43 25.99
C LYS A 223 -5.17 11.36 27.12
N ILE A 224 -4.60 10.19 27.36
CA ILE A 224 -3.68 9.95 28.47
C ILE A 224 -2.21 9.94 27.97
N PHE A 225 -1.99 9.42 26.77
CA PHE A 225 -0.67 9.10 26.29
C PHE A 225 -0.12 10.13 25.29
N VAL A 226 -0.99 10.77 24.51
CA VAL A 226 -0.64 11.78 23.50
C VAL A 226 -1.18 13.14 23.94
N LEU A 227 -0.41 13.78 24.83
CA LEU A 227 -0.73 15.11 25.35
C LEU A 227 -0.27 16.18 24.36
N GLY A 228 -1.02 17.26 24.24
CA GLY A 228 -0.63 18.44 23.47
C GLY A 228 0.33 19.33 24.25
N ARG A 229 0.65 20.50 23.66
CA ARG A 229 1.60 21.46 24.24
C ARG A 229 1.03 22.27 25.39
N ASN A 230 -0.26 22.49 25.38
CA ASN A 230 -0.95 23.30 26.39
C ASN A 230 -1.53 22.42 27.50
N GLU A 231 -1.74 22.98 28.68
CA GLU A 231 -2.44 22.29 29.76
C GLU A 231 -3.83 21.79 29.30
N LYS A 232 -4.18 20.57 29.68
CA LYS A 232 -5.44 19.92 29.34
C LYS A 232 -5.66 19.71 27.83
N SER A 233 -4.59 19.85 27.01
CA SER A 233 -4.65 19.50 25.60
C SER A 233 -4.22 18.05 25.37
N TYR A 234 -4.93 17.34 24.49
CA TYR A 234 -4.67 15.94 24.16
C TYR A 234 -5.30 15.58 22.81
N MET A 235 -4.76 14.56 22.17
CA MET A 235 -5.25 14.10 20.87
C MET A 235 -6.61 13.41 20.99
N ILE A 236 -7.50 13.70 20.06
CA ILE A 236 -8.80 13.05 19.87
C ILE A 236 -9.04 12.79 18.38
N THR A 237 -10.03 11.96 18.08
CA THR A 237 -10.56 11.86 16.72
C THR A 237 -11.32 13.15 16.40
N GLU A 238 -11.04 13.76 15.25
CA GLU A 238 -11.76 14.94 14.79
C GLU A 238 -13.23 14.61 14.57
N LYS A 239 -14.12 15.50 15.04
CA LYS A 239 -15.56 15.26 15.02
C LYS A 239 -16.22 15.74 13.73
N ALA A 240 -15.58 16.64 12.99
CA ALA A 240 -16.15 17.22 11.76
C ALA A 240 -16.22 16.19 10.61
N TYR A 241 -15.35 15.18 10.63
CA TYR A 241 -15.26 14.16 9.59
C TYR A 241 -15.40 12.77 10.18
N GLU A 242 -16.42 12.02 9.74
CA GLU A 242 -16.59 10.63 10.18
C GLU A 242 -15.45 9.75 9.63
N PRO A 243 -14.72 9.01 10.49
CA PRO A 243 -13.69 8.09 10.03
C PRO A 243 -14.24 6.94 9.18
N TYR A 244 -13.42 6.45 8.27
CA TYR A 244 -13.68 5.26 7.45
C TYR A 244 -13.24 4.00 8.20
N PHE A 245 -14.05 2.95 8.12
CA PHE A 245 -13.81 1.67 8.79
C PHE A 245 -13.80 0.53 7.79
N PHE A 246 -12.81 -0.35 7.92
CA PHE A 246 -12.67 -1.53 7.08
C PHE A 246 -12.37 -2.76 7.93
N GLU A 247 -13.06 -3.84 7.66
CA GLU A 247 -12.68 -5.14 8.19
C GLU A 247 -11.60 -5.75 7.30
N THR A 248 -10.52 -6.21 7.91
CA THR A 248 -9.38 -6.78 7.21
C THR A 248 -8.72 -7.88 8.04
N LYS A 249 -7.65 -8.46 7.54
CA LYS A 249 -6.84 -9.45 8.27
C LYS A 249 -5.36 -9.10 8.18
N ILE A 250 -4.66 -9.09 9.31
CA ILE A 250 -3.21 -8.99 9.37
C ILE A 250 -2.65 -10.32 9.87
N LYS A 251 -1.84 -10.98 9.04
CA LYS A 251 -1.32 -12.34 9.33
C LYS A 251 -2.43 -13.35 9.74
N GLY A 252 -3.62 -13.25 9.12
CA GLY A 252 -4.77 -14.10 9.41
C GLY A 252 -5.64 -13.67 10.59
N MET A 253 -5.18 -12.77 11.44
CA MET A 253 -5.91 -12.24 12.60
C MET A 253 -6.94 -11.20 12.18
N GLN A 254 -8.15 -11.27 12.69
CA GLN A 254 -9.21 -10.29 12.46
C GLN A 254 -8.75 -8.91 12.91
N THR A 255 -8.96 -7.92 12.07
CA THR A 255 -8.45 -6.57 12.26
C THR A 255 -9.48 -5.54 11.80
N VAL A 256 -9.69 -4.53 12.62
CA VAL A 256 -10.42 -3.31 12.22
C VAL A 256 -9.39 -2.26 11.82
N GLU A 257 -9.46 -1.81 10.57
CA GLU A 257 -8.71 -0.68 10.06
C GLU A 257 -9.59 0.56 10.12
N THR A 258 -9.08 1.64 10.72
CA THR A 258 -9.77 2.93 10.79
C THR A 258 -8.88 4.00 10.18
N ARG A 259 -9.43 4.83 9.30
CA ARG A 259 -8.76 5.99 8.71
C ARG A 259 -9.55 7.24 9.00
N GLY A 260 -8.90 8.31 9.36
CA GLY A 260 -9.55 9.57 9.65
C GLY A 260 -8.56 10.67 9.99
N THR A 261 -9.09 11.73 10.56
CA THR A 261 -8.32 12.89 11.00
C THR A 261 -8.33 12.97 12.52
N TRP A 262 -7.18 13.26 13.10
CA TRP A 262 -7.05 13.60 14.51
C TRP A 262 -6.89 15.11 14.67
N GLU A 263 -7.34 15.62 15.80
CA GLU A 263 -7.06 16.97 16.26
C GLU A 263 -6.54 16.95 17.70
N VAL A 264 -5.89 17.99 18.11
CA VAL A 264 -5.54 18.21 19.52
C VAL A 264 -6.56 19.14 20.14
N LYS A 265 -7.31 18.63 21.09
CA LYS A 265 -8.26 19.44 21.87
C LYS A 265 -7.53 20.61 22.55
N ASN A 266 -8.06 21.82 22.42
CA ASN A 266 -7.47 23.06 22.93
C ASN A 266 -6.10 23.42 22.32
N ASP A 267 -5.81 22.99 21.07
CA ASP A 267 -4.64 23.36 20.29
C ASP A 267 -4.99 23.31 18.80
N TYR A 268 -4.17 23.91 17.93
CA TYR A 268 -4.40 23.99 16.48
C TYR A 268 -3.65 22.92 15.68
N MET A 269 -3.41 21.76 16.28
CA MET A 269 -2.75 20.64 15.61
C MET A 269 -3.77 19.61 15.14
N ALA A 270 -3.65 19.20 13.89
CA ALA A 270 -4.46 18.15 13.29
C ALA A 270 -3.65 17.37 12.26
N GLY A 271 -4.11 16.18 11.88
CA GLY A 271 -3.50 15.38 10.83
C GLY A 271 -4.24 14.08 10.57
N PRO A 272 -3.87 13.35 9.52
CA PRO A 272 -4.45 12.05 9.23
C PRO A 272 -3.96 10.99 10.22
N PHE A 273 -4.77 9.95 10.41
CA PHE A 273 -4.34 8.73 11.09
C PHE A 273 -4.79 7.46 10.35
N LEU A 274 -4.00 6.42 10.53
CA LEU A 274 -4.31 5.05 10.16
C LEU A 274 -4.18 4.18 11.40
N ASN A 275 -5.29 3.63 11.87
CA ASN A 275 -5.33 2.82 13.08
C ASN A 275 -5.71 1.38 12.73
N TYR A 276 -5.03 0.42 13.33
CA TYR A 276 -5.35 -1.01 13.28
C TYR A 276 -5.61 -1.53 14.68
N ILE A 277 -6.78 -2.16 14.89
CA ILE A 277 -7.08 -2.93 16.10
C ILE A 277 -7.10 -4.40 15.71
N ILE A 278 -6.06 -5.12 16.11
CA ILE A 278 -5.79 -6.50 15.74
C ILE A 278 -6.20 -7.41 16.90
N GLN A 279 -7.03 -8.42 16.61
CA GLN A 279 -7.33 -9.48 17.58
C GLN A 279 -6.16 -10.47 17.60
N ASP A 280 -5.18 -10.21 18.46
CA ASP A 280 -4.03 -11.09 18.65
C ASP A 280 -4.45 -12.32 19.48
N THR A 281 -4.95 -13.32 18.78
CA THR A 281 -5.42 -14.57 19.42
C THR A 281 -4.28 -15.43 19.94
N ILE A 282 -3.06 -15.23 19.45
CA ILE A 282 -1.86 -15.94 19.90
C ILE A 282 -1.49 -15.53 21.33
N ASN A 283 -1.53 -14.22 21.59
CA ASN A 283 -1.18 -13.66 22.90
C ASN A 283 -2.40 -13.24 23.73
N ASN A 284 -3.61 -13.63 23.31
CA ASN A 284 -4.88 -13.32 23.98
C ASN A 284 -5.05 -11.84 24.35
N ARG A 285 -4.85 -10.94 23.38
CA ARG A 285 -4.89 -9.49 23.57
C ARG A 285 -5.44 -8.75 22.35
N LEU A 286 -5.79 -7.49 22.51
CA LEU A 286 -5.94 -6.56 21.40
C LEU A 286 -4.62 -5.80 21.23
N LEU A 287 -4.03 -5.90 20.06
CA LEU A 287 -2.88 -5.10 19.67
C LEU A 287 -3.38 -3.93 18.83
N VAL A 288 -3.13 -2.72 19.30
CA VAL A 288 -3.49 -1.49 18.57
C VAL A 288 -2.25 -0.83 18.04
N MET A 289 -2.27 -0.51 16.76
CA MET A 289 -1.19 0.19 16.06
C MET A 289 -1.79 1.38 15.31
N GLU A 290 -1.22 2.56 15.51
CA GLU A 290 -1.64 3.79 14.84
C GLU A 290 -0.44 4.53 14.27
N GLY A 291 -0.59 5.04 13.02
CA GLY A 291 0.41 5.85 12.33
C GLY A 291 -0.20 7.06 11.66
#